data_4b8f08bb037ea0611781f6ea8aadae29
#
_entry.id   4b8f08bb037ea0611781f6ea8aadae29
#
_cell.length_a   1.000
_cell.length_b   1.000
_cell.length_c   1.000
_cell.angle_alpha   90.00
_cell.angle_beta   90.00
_cell.angle_gamma   90.00
#
_symmetry.space_group_name_H-M   'P 1'
#
loop_
_entity.id
_entity.type
_entity.pdbx_description
1 polymer ?
#
loop_
_entity_poly.entity_id
_entity_poly.type
_entity_poly.pdbx_seq_one_letter_code
_entity_poly.pdbx_strand_id
1 'polypeptide(L)'
;MSERPITWVDGRLVGDEPSLRAHDHGLTVGDGVFETCKVLDGRAFALTRHLRRLARSAAGLGLPEPDEDLLRAGVVAVLTQGDLAFGRLRITMTGGAGPLGSGRADAPPTYVVLASPMPRPAASAAVVVAPWTRNESSAVAGLKTTSYAENVVALAYARERGAGEALLANTRGELCEGTGSNVLLALDGELVTPPLSSGALAGITRELLLEWAAQDGTLILERSVSLAELATADEVALMSSTRDVQPVHAVDGRQVSAAGPLLARAATLFGRNAGRDVDP
;
A
#
# COMPACT_ATOMS: atom_id res chain seq x y z
N MET A 1 12.11 20.70 7.08
CA MET A 1 10.98 20.80 8.04
C MET A 1 9.88 19.93 7.48
N SER A 2 9.37 18.95 8.23
CA SER A 2 8.20 18.18 7.81
C SER A 2 7.01 19.13 7.85
N GLU A 3 6.47 19.49 6.69
CA GLU A 3 5.21 20.23 6.66
C GLU A 3 4.15 19.34 7.32
N ARG A 4 3.35 19.96 8.21
CA ARG A 4 2.27 19.25 8.90
C ARG A 4 1.28 18.72 7.89
N PRO A 5 0.74 17.49 8.07
CA PRO A 5 -0.31 17.00 7.19
C PRO A 5 -1.56 17.88 7.33
N ILE A 6 -2.16 18.22 6.22
CA ILE A 6 -3.51 18.79 6.19
C ILE A 6 -4.46 17.68 6.58
N THR A 7 -5.29 17.92 7.58
CA THR A 7 -6.12 16.89 8.21
C THR A 7 -7.60 17.25 8.16
N TRP A 8 -8.42 16.29 7.80
CA TRP A 8 -9.88 16.37 7.83
C TRP A 8 -10.43 15.19 8.64
N VAL A 9 -11.40 15.43 9.51
CA VAL A 9 -12.05 14.41 10.36
C VAL A 9 -13.55 14.67 10.36
N ASP A 10 -14.34 13.64 10.02
CA ASP A 10 -15.80 13.61 10.13
C ASP A 10 -16.51 14.90 9.66
N GLY A 11 -16.18 15.36 8.46
CA GLY A 11 -16.84 16.51 7.83
C GLY A 11 -16.14 17.86 7.99
N ARG A 12 -15.02 17.96 8.75
CA ARG A 12 -14.35 19.24 8.98
C ARG A 12 -12.83 19.16 8.89
N LEU A 13 -12.18 20.21 8.40
CA LEU A 13 -10.75 20.41 8.55
C LEU A 13 -10.42 20.64 10.01
N VAL A 14 -9.31 20.05 10.49
CA VAL A 14 -8.83 20.16 11.87
C VAL A 14 -7.38 20.63 11.89
N GLY A 15 -7.03 21.39 12.91
CA GLY A 15 -5.66 21.88 13.17
C GLY A 15 -4.92 21.01 14.19
N ASP A 16 -4.42 21.66 15.24
CA ASP A 16 -3.68 21.00 16.33
C ASP A 16 -4.58 20.56 17.49
N GLU A 17 -5.87 20.84 17.43
CA GLU A 17 -6.82 20.43 18.46
C GLU A 17 -7.05 18.92 18.47
N PRO A 18 -7.34 18.32 19.64
CA PRO A 18 -7.74 16.92 19.72
C PRO A 18 -8.95 16.64 18.84
N SER A 19 -8.79 15.72 17.87
CA SER A 19 -9.79 15.46 16.84
C SER A 19 -10.34 14.03 16.87
N LEU A 20 -9.67 13.13 17.56
CA LEU A 20 -10.12 11.75 17.75
C LEU A 20 -10.43 11.47 19.22
N ARG A 21 -11.40 10.58 19.44
CA ARG A 21 -11.73 10.12 20.80
C ARG A 21 -10.68 9.11 21.26
N ALA A 22 -10.23 9.23 22.52
CA ALA A 22 -9.23 8.33 23.09
C ALA A 22 -9.70 6.85 23.14
N HIS A 23 -11.00 6.59 23.10
CA HIS A 23 -11.60 5.26 23.05
C HIS A 23 -12.12 4.89 21.65
N ASP A 24 -11.59 5.50 20.60
CA ASP A 24 -11.81 5.04 19.23
C ASP A 24 -11.19 3.66 19.04
N HIS A 25 -11.94 2.72 18.46
CA HIS A 25 -11.51 1.34 18.25
C HIS A 25 -10.30 1.23 17.29
N GLY A 26 -10.16 2.14 16.35
CA GLY A 26 -8.96 2.22 15.52
C GLY A 26 -7.69 2.47 16.33
N LEU A 27 -7.79 3.20 17.46
CA LEU A 27 -6.69 3.46 18.37
C LEU A 27 -6.51 2.31 19.39
N THR A 28 -7.60 1.85 20.00
CA THR A 28 -7.51 0.93 21.15
C THR A 28 -7.24 -0.52 20.76
N VAL A 29 -7.76 -0.98 19.61
CA VAL A 29 -7.66 -2.38 19.17
C VAL A 29 -7.28 -2.53 17.68
N GLY A 30 -6.99 -1.44 16.97
CA GLY A 30 -6.64 -1.50 15.55
C GLY A 30 -7.82 -1.87 14.63
N ASP A 31 -9.05 -1.65 15.08
CA ASP A 31 -10.28 -1.92 14.35
C ASP A 31 -10.56 -0.80 13.34
N GLY A 32 -9.97 -0.92 12.18
CA GLY A 32 -10.12 0.06 11.12
C GLY A 32 -9.42 -0.38 9.83
N VAL A 33 -9.70 0.34 8.77
CA VAL A 33 -9.14 0.13 7.43
C VAL A 33 -8.60 1.44 6.88
N PHE A 34 -7.63 1.35 5.96
CA PHE A 34 -7.08 2.56 5.37
C PHE A 34 -6.65 2.39 3.93
N GLU A 35 -6.53 3.51 3.25
CA GLU A 35 -5.92 3.63 1.93
C GLU A 35 -4.78 4.63 1.93
N THR A 36 -3.90 4.47 0.94
CA THR A 36 -2.81 5.41 0.68
C THR A 36 -2.72 5.63 -0.81
N CYS A 37 -3.02 6.84 -1.26
CA CYS A 37 -2.91 7.25 -2.65
C CYS A 37 -1.68 8.14 -2.85
N LYS A 38 -1.09 8.08 -4.02
CA LYS A 38 -0.17 9.10 -4.52
C LYS A 38 -0.96 10.34 -4.90
N VAL A 39 -0.44 11.51 -4.57
CA VAL A 39 -0.95 12.79 -5.06
C VAL A 39 0.03 13.31 -6.11
N LEU A 40 -0.49 13.70 -7.27
CA LEU A 40 0.23 14.35 -8.37
C LEU A 40 -0.51 15.62 -8.74
N ASP A 41 0.17 16.76 -8.66
CA ASP A 41 -0.38 18.08 -9.01
C ASP A 41 -1.78 18.31 -8.40
N GLY A 42 -1.88 18.08 -7.08
CA GLY A 42 -3.12 18.23 -6.30
C GLY A 42 -4.20 17.18 -6.56
N ARG A 43 -3.93 16.12 -7.33
CA ARG A 43 -4.91 15.08 -7.69
C ARG A 43 -4.50 13.72 -7.15
N ALA A 44 -5.42 13.02 -6.48
CA ALA A 44 -5.19 11.67 -6.00
C ALA A 44 -5.26 10.66 -7.16
N PHE A 45 -4.19 9.87 -7.34
CA PHE A 45 -4.13 8.85 -8.37
C PHE A 45 -4.94 7.61 -8.00
N ALA A 46 -5.76 7.12 -8.94
CA ALA A 46 -6.60 5.92 -8.84
C ALA A 46 -7.56 5.95 -7.61
N LEU A 47 -8.08 7.13 -7.26
CA LEU A 47 -8.91 7.32 -6.06
C LEU A 47 -10.12 6.36 -6.03
N THR A 48 -10.81 6.19 -7.16
CA THR A 48 -11.99 5.30 -7.26
C THR A 48 -11.62 3.85 -6.92
N ARG A 49 -10.50 3.33 -7.40
CA ARG A 49 -10.02 1.97 -7.06
C ARG A 49 -9.64 1.86 -5.59
N HIS A 50 -9.00 2.90 -5.03
CA HIS A 50 -8.66 2.95 -3.61
C HIS A 50 -9.92 2.92 -2.73
N LEU A 51 -10.96 3.70 -3.06
CA LEU A 51 -12.22 3.69 -2.30
C LEU A 51 -12.95 2.34 -2.41
N ARG A 52 -12.98 1.73 -3.58
CA ARG A 52 -13.51 0.36 -3.76
C ARG A 52 -12.74 -0.66 -2.91
N ARG A 53 -11.40 -0.56 -2.81
CA ARG A 53 -10.63 -1.45 -1.95
C ARG A 53 -10.84 -1.15 -0.47
N LEU A 54 -11.02 0.12 -0.08
CA LEU A 54 -11.40 0.49 1.28
C LEU A 54 -12.72 -0.19 1.67
N ALA A 55 -13.73 -0.13 0.80
CA ALA A 55 -15.03 -0.78 1.02
C ALA A 55 -14.89 -2.31 1.14
N ARG A 56 -14.11 -2.95 0.27
CA ARG A 56 -13.81 -4.40 0.40
C ARG A 56 -13.14 -4.74 1.74
N SER A 57 -12.17 -3.92 2.16
CA SER A 57 -11.48 -4.13 3.44
C SER A 57 -12.39 -3.89 4.64
N ALA A 58 -13.27 -2.88 4.57
CA ALA A 58 -14.28 -2.60 5.59
C ALA A 58 -15.26 -3.77 5.73
N ALA A 59 -15.81 -4.25 4.62
CA ALA A 59 -16.70 -5.40 4.61
C ALA A 59 -16.02 -6.67 5.17
N GLY A 60 -14.76 -6.94 4.77
CA GLY A 60 -13.98 -8.07 5.27
C GLY A 60 -13.67 -7.99 6.77
N LEU A 61 -13.55 -6.79 7.31
CA LEU A 61 -13.39 -6.55 8.75
C LEU A 61 -14.74 -6.50 9.49
N GLY A 62 -15.87 -6.55 8.77
CA GLY A 62 -17.21 -6.43 9.33
C GLY A 62 -17.57 -5.01 9.79
N LEU A 63 -16.93 -4.00 9.22
CA LEU A 63 -17.32 -2.60 9.37
C LEU A 63 -18.49 -2.27 8.42
N PRO A 64 -19.28 -1.22 8.71
CA PRO A 64 -20.31 -0.76 7.78
C PRO A 64 -19.70 -0.30 6.44
N GLU A 65 -20.55 -0.18 5.43
CA GLU A 65 -20.13 0.38 4.14
C GLU A 65 -19.63 1.82 4.33
N PRO A 66 -18.46 2.18 3.78
CA PRO A 66 -17.95 3.54 3.87
C PRO A 66 -18.84 4.53 3.13
N ASP A 67 -19.07 5.70 3.72
CA ASP A 67 -19.70 6.83 3.03
C ASP A 67 -18.71 7.41 2.00
N GLU A 68 -18.87 6.97 0.74
CA GLU A 68 -17.95 7.37 -0.34
C GLU A 68 -18.06 8.86 -0.64
N ASP A 69 -19.26 9.46 -0.59
CA ASP A 69 -19.44 10.87 -0.89
C ASP A 69 -18.78 11.74 0.18
N LEU A 70 -18.93 11.36 1.45
CA LEU A 70 -18.27 12.03 2.58
C LEU A 70 -16.74 11.91 2.47
N LEU A 71 -16.21 10.74 2.10
CA LEU A 71 -14.78 10.54 1.91
C LEU A 71 -14.24 11.35 0.72
N ARG A 72 -14.96 11.41 -0.40
CA ARG A 72 -14.57 12.24 -1.55
C ARG A 72 -14.59 13.74 -1.18
N ALA A 73 -15.56 14.18 -0.42
CA ALA A 73 -15.59 15.55 0.11
C ALA A 73 -14.38 15.83 1.00
N GLY A 74 -13.99 14.90 1.88
CA GLY A 74 -12.79 15.00 2.70
C GLY A 74 -11.50 15.05 1.88
N VAL A 75 -11.40 14.25 0.82
CA VAL A 75 -10.27 14.27 -0.13
C VAL A 75 -10.16 15.64 -0.81
N VAL A 76 -11.26 16.18 -1.33
CA VAL A 76 -11.28 17.52 -1.92
C VAL A 76 -10.88 18.56 -0.89
N ALA A 77 -11.44 18.49 0.33
CA ALA A 77 -11.16 19.43 1.40
C ALA A 77 -9.66 19.52 1.73
N VAL A 78 -8.93 18.39 1.82
CA VAL A 78 -7.50 18.41 2.14
C VAL A 78 -6.63 18.80 0.93
N LEU A 79 -7.00 18.38 -0.28
CA LEU A 79 -6.19 18.65 -1.48
C LEU A 79 -6.29 20.10 -1.95
N THR A 80 -7.33 20.82 -1.56
CA THR A 80 -7.50 22.25 -1.89
C THR A 80 -6.80 23.20 -0.92
N GLN A 81 -6.24 22.72 0.20
CA GLN A 81 -5.59 23.56 1.21
C GLN A 81 -4.11 23.86 0.91
N GLY A 82 -3.51 23.21 -0.08
CA GLY A 82 -2.09 23.41 -0.39
C GLY A 82 -1.73 22.93 -1.79
N ASP A 83 -0.59 23.42 -2.26
CA ASP A 83 -0.02 22.98 -3.54
C ASP A 83 0.80 21.68 -3.31
N LEU A 84 0.20 20.56 -3.60
CA LEU A 84 0.83 19.25 -3.50
C LEU A 84 1.27 18.76 -4.88
N ALA A 85 2.40 19.26 -5.37
CA ALA A 85 2.99 18.79 -6.64
C ALA A 85 3.31 17.28 -6.60
N PHE A 86 3.82 16.77 -5.44
CA PHE A 86 3.95 15.35 -5.16
C PHE A 86 3.71 15.10 -3.68
N GLY A 87 2.76 14.21 -3.38
CA GLY A 87 2.35 13.98 -2.00
C GLY A 87 1.73 12.60 -1.75
N ARG A 88 1.36 12.42 -0.51
CA ARG A 88 0.63 11.26 0.00
C ARG A 88 -0.72 11.70 0.54
N LEU A 89 -1.76 11.01 0.10
CA LEU A 89 -3.08 11.07 0.69
C LEU A 89 -3.32 9.77 1.47
N ARG A 90 -3.75 9.87 2.72
CA ARG A 90 -4.19 8.74 3.53
C ARG A 90 -5.67 8.92 3.88
N ILE A 91 -6.46 7.88 3.62
CA ILE A 91 -7.87 7.77 3.99
C ILE A 91 -7.97 6.66 5.04
N THR A 92 -8.57 6.92 6.17
CA THR A 92 -8.75 5.93 7.24
C THR A 92 -10.21 5.95 7.69
N MET A 93 -10.76 4.76 7.91
CA MET A 93 -12.07 4.54 8.53
C MET A 93 -11.86 3.59 9.71
N THR A 94 -12.38 3.94 10.87
CA THR A 94 -12.32 3.09 12.08
C THR A 94 -13.70 2.61 12.49
N GLY A 95 -13.76 1.65 13.41
CA GLY A 95 -15.01 1.20 14.04
C GLY A 95 -15.67 2.24 14.95
N GLY A 96 -15.12 3.46 15.03
CA GLY A 96 -15.64 4.54 15.87
C GLY A 96 -15.37 4.34 17.35
N ALA A 97 -16.05 5.12 18.18
CA ALA A 97 -15.93 5.05 19.63
C ALA A 97 -16.57 3.77 20.18
N GLY A 98 -15.85 3.07 21.04
CA GLY A 98 -16.32 1.79 21.58
C GLY A 98 -15.78 1.48 22.99
N PRO A 99 -16.15 0.31 23.53
CA PRO A 99 -15.61 -0.18 24.80
C PRO A 99 -14.11 -0.51 24.67
N LEU A 100 -13.41 -0.67 25.79
CA LEU A 100 -11.96 -0.94 25.78
C LEU A 100 -11.59 -2.36 25.32
N GLY A 101 -12.55 -3.26 25.22
CA GLY A 101 -12.38 -4.60 24.64
C GLY A 101 -12.62 -4.64 23.14
N SER A 102 -12.53 -5.84 22.54
CA SER A 102 -12.72 -6.04 21.10
C SER A 102 -14.17 -6.05 20.60
N GLY A 103 -15.15 -5.95 21.50
CA GLY A 103 -16.57 -5.81 21.13
C GLY A 103 -16.85 -4.39 20.63
N ARG A 104 -17.54 -4.27 19.49
CA ARG A 104 -17.96 -2.96 18.94
C ARG A 104 -19.20 -2.44 19.67
N ALA A 105 -19.30 -1.11 19.77
CA ALA A 105 -20.54 -0.42 20.13
C ALA A 105 -21.38 -0.14 18.86
N ASP A 106 -22.64 0.21 19.06
CA ASP A 106 -23.47 0.80 18.01
C ASP A 106 -23.13 2.29 17.90
N ALA A 107 -21.98 2.56 17.27
CA ALA A 107 -21.44 3.90 17.08
C ALA A 107 -21.12 4.11 15.58
N PRO A 108 -21.26 5.34 15.07
CA PRO A 108 -20.84 5.62 13.70
C PRO A 108 -19.32 5.43 13.56
N PRO A 109 -18.86 5.02 12.37
CA PRO A 109 -17.42 4.98 12.08
C PRO A 109 -16.83 6.38 12.15
N THR A 110 -15.51 6.47 12.43
CA THR A 110 -14.76 7.71 12.32
C THR A 110 -14.00 7.73 11.00
N TYR A 111 -14.09 8.82 10.27
CA TYR A 111 -13.39 9.03 9.00
C TYR A 111 -12.28 10.06 9.16
N VAL A 112 -11.09 9.71 8.72
CA VAL A 112 -9.93 10.60 8.75
C VAL A 112 -9.28 10.64 7.36
N VAL A 113 -9.08 11.85 6.83
CA VAL A 113 -8.34 12.07 5.58
C VAL A 113 -7.18 13.00 5.86
N LEU A 114 -5.96 12.57 5.47
CA LEU A 114 -4.74 13.35 5.64
C LEU A 114 -4.02 13.49 4.29
N ALA A 115 -3.50 14.67 4.02
CA ALA A 115 -2.63 14.91 2.89
C ALA A 115 -1.33 15.59 3.34
N SER A 116 -0.21 15.16 2.79
CA SER A 116 1.10 15.77 3.05
C SER A 116 2.00 15.69 1.83
N PRO A 117 2.90 16.67 1.63
CA PRO A 117 3.97 16.53 0.66
C PRO A 117 4.85 15.33 1.01
N MET A 118 5.48 14.75 0.02
CA MET A 118 6.36 13.60 0.16
C MET A 118 7.53 13.74 -0.83
N PRO A 119 8.78 13.36 -0.48
CA PRO A 119 9.84 13.27 -1.46
C PRO A 119 9.51 12.20 -2.50
N ARG A 120 9.94 12.42 -3.74
CA ARG A 120 9.87 11.35 -4.75
C ARG A 120 10.71 10.15 -4.29
N PRO A 121 10.25 8.92 -4.57
CA PRO A 121 11.03 7.73 -4.22
C PRO A 121 12.40 7.76 -4.90
N ALA A 122 13.40 7.14 -4.26
CA ALA A 122 14.69 6.91 -4.89
C ALA A 122 14.54 6.08 -6.17
N ALA A 123 15.51 6.18 -7.07
CA ALA A 123 15.49 5.47 -8.36
C ALA A 123 15.45 3.94 -8.17
N SER A 124 16.00 3.43 -7.07
CA SER A 124 15.96 2.01 -6.71
C SER A 124 15.99 1.83 -5.19
N ALA A 125 15.65 0.64 -4.72
CA ALA A 125 15.64 0.30 -3.30
C ALA A 125 16.54 -0.91 -3.00
N ALA A 126 17.07 -0.98 -1.77
CA ALA A 126 17.56 -2.22 -1.19
C ALA A 126 16.44 -2.84 -0.35
N VAL A 127 16.34 -4.16 -0.37
CA VAL A 127 15.36 -4.93 0.41
C VAL A 127 16.04 -6.05 1.19
N VAL A 128 15.42 -6.48 2.28
CA VAL A 128 15.79 -7.67 3.04
C VAL A 128 14.61 -8.59 3.23
N VAL A 129 14.82 -9.88 3.35
CA VAL A 129 13.78 -10.82 3.75
C VAL A 129 13.65 -10.79 5.27
N ALA A 130 12.44 -10.54 5.75
CA ALA A 130 12.15 -10.55 7.18
C ALA A 130 12.16 -11.99 7.75
N PRO A 131 12.58 -12.18 9.01
CA PRO A 131 12.58 -13.51 9.62
C PRO A 131 11.19 -13.97 10.06
N TRP A 132 10.17 -13.13 9.95
CA TRP A 132 8.78 -13.44 10.31
C TRP A 132 7.96 -13.74 9.06
N THR A 133 6.94 -14.57 9.22
CA THR A 133 6.06 -14.97 8.12
C THR A 133 4.71 -14.25 8.20
N ARG A 134 4.18 -13.86 7.05
CA ARG A 134 2.80 -13.42 6.90
C ARG A 134 1.89 -14.64 6.96
N ASN A 135 0.91 -14.65 7.86
CA ASN A 135 -0.08 -15.72 7.89
C ASN A 135 -1.15 -15.48 6.82
N GLU A 136 -1.06 -16.20 5.70
CA GLU A 136 -2.02 -16.14 4.60
C GLU A 136 -3.40 -16.70 4.97
N SER A 137 -3.50 -17.43 6.07
CA SER A 137 -4.76 -17.95 6.62
C SER A 137 -5.33 -17.07 7.73
N SER A 138 -4.75 -15.89 7.98
CA SER A 138 -5.27 -14.94 8.96
C SER A 138 -6.65 -14.42 8.54
N ALA A 139 -7.52 -14.18 9.52
CA ALA A 139 -8.83 -13.56 9.29
C ALA A 139 -8.76 -12.18 8.59
N VAL A 140 -7.62 -11.52 8.66
CA VAL A 140 -7.39 -10.20 8.03
C VAL A 140 -6.44 -10.28 6.84
N ALA A 141 -6.08 -11.48 6.36
CA ALA A 141 -5.25 -11.64 5.17
C ALA A 141 -5.91 -10.98 3.95
N GLY A 142 -5.13 -10.24 3.17
CA GLY A 142 -5.62 -9.50 2.00
C GLY A 142 -6.43 -8.23 2.31
N LEU A 143 -6.70 -7.92 3.58
CA LEU A 143 -7.37 -6.68 4.00
C LEU A 143 -6.33 -5.59 4.36
N LYS A 144 -6.68 -4.34 4.05
CA LYS A 144 -5.82 -3.19 4.39
C LYS A 144 -6.29 -2.55 5.70
N THR A 145 -5.97 -3.20 6.82
CA THR A 145 -6.40 -2.81 8.17
C THR A 145 -5.43 -1.85 8.85
N THR A 146 -5.88 -1.16 9.90
CA THR A 146 -5.01 -0.31 10.75
C THR A 146 -4.11 -1.11 11.69
N SER A 147 -4.31 -2.41 11.84
CA SER A 147 -3.47 -3.34 12.62
C SER A 147 -2.13 -3.60 11.91
N TYR A 148 -1.26 -2.58 11.85
CA TYR A 148 -0.05 -2.55 11.03
C TYR A 148 1.24 -2.78 11.85
N ALA A 149 1.14 -3.24 13.10
CA ALA A 149 2.29 -3.44 13.98
C ALA A 149 3.34 -4.38 13.40
N GLU A 150 2.94 -5.50 12.79
CA GLU A 150 3.84 -6.43 12.11
C GLU A 150 4.65 -5.74 10.99
N ASN A 151 4.00 -4.92 10.17
CA ASN A 151 4.66 -4.17 9.09
C ASN A 151 5.64 -3.12 9.63
N VAL A 152 5.32 -2.48 10.77
CA VAL A 152 6.20 -1.52 11.44
C VAL A 152 7.46 -2.22 11.95
N VAL A 153 7.33 -3.37 12.62
CA VAL A 153 8.46 -4.16 13.12
C VAL A 153 9.33 -4.66 11.96
N ALA A 154 8.73 -5.20 10.91
CA ALA A 154 9.48 -5.68 9.74
C ALA A 154 10.20 -4.54 9.01
N LEU A 155 9.59 -3.37 8.89
CA LEU A 155 10.25 -2.20 8.28
C LEU A 155 11.40 -1.67 9.16
N ALA A 156 11.27 -1.69 10.50
CA ALA A 156 12.36 -1.33 11.40
C ALA A 156 13.56 -2.30 11.23
N TYR A 157 13.30 -3.60 11.15
CA TYR A 157 14.31 -4.62 10.85
C TYR A 157 15.06 -4.36 9.54
N ALA A 158 14.34 -3.95 8.49
CA ALA A 158 14.96 -3.59 7.21
C ALA A 158 15.88 -2.36 7.35
N ARG A 159 15.41 -1.32 8.03
CA ARG A 159 16.17 -0.08 8.23
C ARG A 159 17.47 -0.29 9.01
N GLU A 160 17.45 -1.13 10.05
CA GLU A 160 18.65 -1.52 10.79
C GLU A 160 19.71 -2.20 9.92
N ARG A 161 19.31 -2.76 8.77
CA ARG A 161 20.16 -3.42 7.77
C ARG A 161 20.45 -2.56 6.54
N GLY A 162 20.12 -1.27 6.61
CA GLY A 162 20.36 -0.33 5.51
C GLY A 162 19.39 -0.50 4.32
N ALA A 163 18.29 -1.24 4.51
CA ALA A 163 17.30 -1.46 3.47
C ALA A 163 16.06 -0.55 3.64
N GLY A 164 15.40 -0.24 2.53
CA GLY A 164 14.22 0.62 2.51
C GLY A 164 12.89 -0.13 2.62
N GLU A 165 12.92 -1.48 2.57
CA GLU A 165 11.74 -2.34 2.60
C GLU A 165 12.11 -3.73 3.12
N ALA A 166 11.18 -4.40 3.81
CA ALA A 166 11.31 -5.82 4.13
C ALA A 166 10.31 -6.63 3.30
N LEU A 167 10.78 -7.74 2.74
CA LEU A 167 9.96 -8.75 2.09
C LEU A 167 9.54 -9.81 3.10
N LEU A 168 8.32 -10.26 3.00
CA LEU A 168 7.71 -11.28 3.88
C LEU A 168 7.44 -12.54 3.06
N ALA A 169 7.82 -13.69 3.60
CA ALA A 169 7.31 -14.97 3.16
C ALA A 169 5.99 -15.28 3.87
N ASN A 170 5.20 -16.18 3.31
CA ASN A 170 4.04 -16.77 3.99
C ASN A 170 4.43 -18.00 4.82
N THR A 171 3.45 -18.64 5.49
CA THR A 171 3.72 -19.83 6.34
C THR A 171 4.13 -21.06 5.55
N ARG A 172 3.96 -21.06 4.21
CA ARG A 172 4.43 -22.13 3.30
C ARG A 172 5.87 -21.90 2.79
N GLY A 173 6.52 -20.79 3.22
CA GLY A 173 7.85 -20.42 2.74
C GLY A 173 7.86 -19.78 1.35
N GLU A 174 6.71 -19.36 0.84
CA GLU A 174 6.58 -18.67 -0.43
C GLU A 174 6.65 -17.15 -0.22
N LEU A 175 7.26 -16.44 -1.16
CA LEU A 175 7.25 -14.98 -1.17
C LEU A 175 5.81 -14.46 -1.21
N CYS A 176 5.49 -13.54 -0.30
CA CYS A 176 4.18 -12.93 -0.20
C CYS A 176 4.19 -11.50 -0.76
N GLU A 177 4.73 -10.56 -0.01
CA GLU A 177 4.76 -9.15 -0.36
C GLU A 177 5.82 -8.41 0.47
N GLY A 178 6.00 -7.11 0.24
CA GLY A 178 6.75 -6.23 1.14
C GLY A 178 5.87 -5.68 2.26
N THR A 179 6.47 -4.92 3.20
CA THR A 179 5.72 -4.27 4.29
C THR A 179 4.72 -3.22 3.79
N GLY A 180 4.93 -2.63 2.63
CA GLY A 180 4.05 -1.64 2.02
C GLY A 180 3.95 -1.75 0.50
N SER A 181 4.30 -2.88 -0.09
CA SER A 181 4.39 -3.08 -1.54
C SER A 181 4.14 -4.54 -1.93
N ASN A 182 3.63 -4.75 -3.15
CA ASN A 182 3.73 -6.06 -3.80
C ASN A 182 5.12 -6.19 -4.48
N VAL A 183 5.44 -7.39 -4.96
CA VAL A 183 6.73 -7.69 -5.59
C VAL A 183 6.49 -8.14 -7.03
N LEU A 184 7.33 -7.67 -7.95
CA LEU A 184 7.44 -8.16 -9.33
C LEU A 184 8.87 -8.64 -9.53
N LEU A 185 9.05 -9.79 -10.17
CA LEU A 185 10.36 -10.39 -10.43
C LEU A 185 10.52 -10.69 -11.92
N ALA A 186 11.76 -10.68 -12.39
CA ALA A 186 12.14 -11.35 -13.61
C ALA A 186 12.91 -12.63 -13.25
N LEU A 187 12.40 -13.76 -13.73
CA LEU A 187 12.93 -15.10 -13.50
C LEU A 187 12.98 -15.81 -14.86
N ASP A 188 14.16 -16.24 -15.27
CA ASP A 188 14.36 -17.00 -16.53
C ASP A 188 13.69 -16.34 -17.76
N GLY A 189 13.71 -15.01 -17.83
CA GLY A 189 13.11 -14.24 -18.93
C GLY A 189 11.61 -13.99 -18.83
N GLU A 190 10.95 -14.39 -17.73
CA GLU A 190 9.53 -14.19 -17.47
C GLU A 190 9.31 -13.15 -16.37
N LEU A 191 8.25 -12.34 -16.51
CA LEU A 191 7.76 -11.50 -15.41
C LEU A 191 6.79 -12.29 -14.52
N VAL A 192 7.06 -12.29 -13.22
CA VAL A 192 6.31 -13.07 -12.23
C VAL A 192 5.95 -12.20 -11.03
N THR A 193 4.74 -12.34 -10.51
CA THR A 193 4.32 -11.74 -9.24
C THR A 193 3.62 -12.80 -8.36
N PRO A 194 3.84 -12.79 -7.03
CA PRO A 194 3.11 -13.68 -6.14
C PRO A 194 1.58 -13.56 -6.30
N PRO A 195 0.83 -14.66 -6.26
CA PRO A 195 -0.63 -14.64 -6.35
C PRO A 195 -1.24 -14.12 -5.05
N LEU A 196 -2.47 -13.64 -5.09
CA LEU A 196 -3.16 -13.15 -3.88
C LEU A 196 -3.36 -14.27 -2.84
N SER A 197 -3.39 -15.53 -3.24
CA SER A 197 -3.44 -16.69 -2.34
C SER A 197 -2.17 -16.87 -1.50
N SER A 198 -1.09 -16.13 -1.79
CA SER A 198 0.08 -16.05 -0.91
C SER A 198 -0.18 -15.26 0.38
N GLY A 199 -1.31 -14.56 0.49
CA GLY A 199 -1.65 -13.64 1.57
C GLY A 199 -1.36 -12.18 1.24
N ALA A 200 -0.88 -11.90 0.03
CA ALA A 200 -0.57 -10.55 -0.44
C ALA A 200 -1.83 -9.70 -0.59
N LEU A 201 -1.69 -8.42 -0.31
CA LEU A 201 -2.73 -7.44 -0.59
C LEU A 201 -2.96 -7.32 -2.11
N ALA A 202 -4.23 -7.20 -2.54
CA ALA A 202 -4.59 -6.80 -3.89
C ALA A 202 -4.19 -5.32 -4.12
N GLY A 203 -2.90 -5.09 -4.47
CA GLY A 203 -2.35 -3.76 -4.63
C GLY A 203 -2.87 -3.06 -5.88
N ILE A 204 -3.25 -1.78 -5.79
CA ILE A 204 -3.78 -1.02 -6.93
C ILE A 204 -2.72 -0.88 -8.04
N THR A 205 -1.47 -0.62 -7.69
CA THR A 205 -0.36 -0.58 -8.68
C THR A 205 -0.17 -1.93 -9.36
N ARG A 206 -0.24 -3.05 -8.59
CA ARG A 206 -0.18 -4.40 -9.13
C ARG A 206 -1.34 -4.69 -10.08
N GLU A 207 -2.56 -4.38 -9.67
CA GLU A 207 -3.80 -4.56 -10.46
C GLU A 207 -3.71 -3.82 -11.79
N LEU A 208 -3.39 -2.52 -11.75
CA LEU A 208 -3.24 -1.70 -12.94
C LEU A 208 -2.12 -2.20 -13.86
N LEU A 209 -0.98 -2.61 -13.30
CA LEU A 209 0.11 -3.14 -14.11
C LEU A 209 -0.29 -4.42 -14.83
N LEU A 210 -0.98 -5.35 -14.16
CA LEU A 210 -1.47 -6.59 -14.77
C LEU A 210 -2.48 -6.31 -15.89
N GLU A 211 -3.43 -5.41 -15.67
CA GLU A 211 -4.42 -5.01 -16.68
C GLU A 211 -3.74 -4.36 -17.91
N TRP A 212 -2.84 -3.42 -17.67
CA TRP A 212 -2.15 -2.73 -18.76
C TRP A 212 -1.15 -3.62 -19.50
N ALA A 213 -0.50 -4.55 -18.79
CA ALA A 213 0.37 -5.54 -19.40
C ALA A 213 -0.41 -6.48 -20.32
N ALA A 214 -1.57 -6.94 -19.89
CA ALA A 214 -2.45 -7.78 -20.71
C ALA A 214 -2.90 -7.04 -22.00
N GLN A 215 -3.24 -5.74 -21.89
CA GLN A 215 -3.60 -4.90 -23.03
C GLN A 215 -2.41 -4.65 -23.98
N ASP A 216 -1.18 -4.56 -23.46
CA ASP A 216 0.06 -4.35 -24.24
C ASP A 216 0.62 -5.67 -24.82
N GLY A 217 0.00 -6.82 -24.52
CA GLY A 217 0.50 -8.14 -24.91
C GLY A 217 1.74 -8.58 -24.13
N THR A 218 2.01 -7.97 -22.97
CA THR A 218 3.08 -8.37 -22.05
C THR A 218 2.52 -9.36 -21.04
N LEU A 219 3.08 -10.56 -20.99
CA LEU A 219 2.66 -11.57 -20.03
C LEU A 219 3.35 -11.30 -18.67
N ILE A 220 2.55 -11.21 -17.62
CA ILE A 220 3.01 -11.26 -16.22
C ILE A 220 2.30 -12.46 -15.57
N LEU A 221 3.08 -13.43 -15.10
CA LEU A 221 2.56 -14.64 -14.48
C LEU A 221 2.23 -14.41 -13.01
N GLU A 222 1.02 -14.76 -12.60
CA GLU A 222 0.66 -14.83 -11.19
C GLU A 222 0.89 -16.25 -10.69
N ARG A 223 2.00 -16.51 -10.00
CA ARG A 223 2.33 -17.82 -9.44
C ARG A 223 3.10 -17.71 -8.14
N SER A 224 3.08 -18.79 -7.36
CA SER A 224 3.94 -18.92 -6.19
C SER A 224 5.42 -18.78 -6.57
N VAL A 225 6.16 -18.08 -5.72
CA VAL A 225 7.60 -17.85 -5.82
C VAL A 225 8.23 -18.27 -4.50
N SER A 226 9.18 -19.17 -4.52
CA SER A 226 9.95 -19.55 -3.35
C SER A 226 11.00 -18.50 -2.98
N LEU A 227 11.47 -18.48 -1.74
CA LEU A 227 12.60 -17.63 -1.34
C LEU A 227 13.90 -18.01 -2.08
N ALA A 228 14.04 -19.28 -2.51
CA ALA A 228 15.17 -19.72 -3.33
C ALA A 228 15.13 -19.08 -4.73
N GLU A 229 13.96 -18.98 -5.36
CA GLU A 229 13.81 -18.26 -6.63
C GLU A 229 14.07 -16.76 -6.47
N LEU A 230 13.59 -16.14 -5.37
CA LEU A 230 13.94 -14.74 -5.06
C LEU A 230 15.45 -14.54 -4.94
N ALA A 231 16.15 -15.50 -4.31
CA ALA A 231 17.61 -15.43 -4.15
C ALA A 231 18.37 -15.55 -5.47
N THR A 232 17.77 -16.04 -6.52
CA THR A 232 18.36 -16.17 -7.87
C THR A 232 17.73 -15.25 -8.90
N ALA A 233 16.72 -14.46 -8.54
CA ALA A 233 16.04 -13.56 -9.46
C ALA A 233 17.02 -12.60 -10.16
N ASP A 234 16.81 -12.42 -11.47
CA ASP A 234 17.61 -11.51 -12.31
C ASP A 234 17.28 -10.06 -12.01
N GLU A 235 15.99 -9.76 -11.87
CA GLU A 235 15.48 -8.43 -11.59
C GLU A 235 14.36 -8.53 -10.52
N VAL A 236 14.28 -7.54 -9.64
CA VAL A 236 13.24 -7.42 -8.61
C VAL A 236 12.72 -5.98 -8.58
N ALA A 237 11.42 -5.79 -8.45
CA ALA A 237 10.81 -4.48 -8.23
C ALA A 237 9.73 -4.53 -7.14
N LEU A 238 9.54 -3.39 -6.49
CA LEU A 238 8.46 -3.12 -5.56
C LEU A 238 7.34 -2.36 -6.28
N MET A 239 6.09 -2.76 -6.05
CA MET A 239 4.90 -2.12 -6.60
C MET A 239 4.06 -1.50 -5.48
N SER A 240 3.90 -0.20 -5.47
CA SER A 240 3.00 0.47 -4.52
C SER A 240 2.54 1.84 -5.05
N SER A 241 1.45 2.37 -4.50
CA SER A 241 0.86 3.65 -4.93
C SER A 241 1.83 4.83 -4.84
N THR A 242 2.81 4.80 -3.94
CA THR A 242 3.78 5.90 -3.77
C THR A 242 5.11 5.66 -4.46
N ARG A 243 5.36 4.45 -4.97
CA ARG A 243 6.61 4.06 -5.64
C ARG A 243 6.41 3.72 -7.12
N ASP A 244 5.17 3.50 -7.55
CA ASP A 244 4.84 2.90 -8.84
C ASP A 244 5.51 1.52 -8.99
N VAL A 245 6.33 1.31 -10.01
CA VAL A 245 7.17 0.12 -10.17
C VAL A 245 8.61 0.54 -9.90
N GLN A 246 9.07 0.39 -8.67
CA GLN A 246 10.41 0.78 -8.24
C GLN A 246 11.39 -0.39 -8.32
N PRO A 247 12.46 -0.31 -9.13
CA PRO A 247 13.50 -1.33 -9.16
C PRO A 247 14.18 -1.54 -7.81
N VAL A 248 14.63 -2.77 -7.56
CA VAL A 248 15.46 -3.15 -6.42
C VAL A 248 16.88 -3.37 -6.92
N HIS A 249 17.88 -2.82 -6.23
CA HIS A 249 19.29 -3.01 -6.57
C HIS A 249 19.99 -4.02 -5.65
N ALA A 250 19.41 -4.38 -4.50
CA ALA A 250 19.96 -5.37 -3.59
C ALA A 250 18.86 -6.13 -2.82
N VAL A 251 19.03 -7.44 -2.69
CA VAL A 251 18.21 -8.34 -1.86
C VAL A 251 19.13 -9.04 -0.88
N ASP A 252 18.95 -8.86 0.44
CA ASP A 252 19.82 -9.39 1.49
C ASP A 252 21.32 -9.14 1.25
N GLY A 253 21.66 -7.96 0.73
CA GLY A 253 23.03 -7.57 0.36
C GLY A 253 23.51 -8.11 -0.99
N ARG A 254 22.83 -9.08 -1.62
CA ARG A 254 23.15 -9.53 -2.99
C ARG A 254 22.68 -8.47 -3.99
N GLN A 255 23.59 -8.04 -4.85
CA GLN A 255 23.26 -7.11 -5.93
C GLN A 255 22.34 -7.79 -6.96
N VAL A 256 21.31 -7.07 -7.39
CA VAL A 256 20.40 -7.46 -8.49
C VAL A 256 20.34 -6.34 -9.51
N SER A 257 19.92 -6.65 -10.73
CA SER A 257 19.86 -5.65 -11.80
C SER A 257 18.72 -4.65 -11.55
N ALA A 258 19.06 -3.41 -11.21
CA ALA A 258 18.08 -2.32 -11.11
C ALA A 258 17.71 -1.69 -12.47
N ALA A 259 18.39 -2.08 -13.54
CA ALA A 259 18.20 -1.57 -14.89
C ALA A 259 17.91 -2.71 -15.90
N GLY A 260 17.41 -3.82 -15.42
CA GLY A 260 17.06 -4.95 -16.26
C GLY A 260 15.93 -4.63 -17.25
N PRO A 261 15.95 -5.24 -18.47
CA PRO A 261 15.06 -4.83 -19.56
C PRO A 261 13.58 -5.16 -19.30
N LEU A 262 13.28 -6.23 -18.54
CA LEU A 262 11.91 -6.65 -18.29
C LEU A 262 11.20 -5.70 -17.32
N LEU A 263 11.83 -5.38 -16.20
CA LEU A 263 11.26 -4.43 -15.24
C LEU A 263 11.27 -3.00 -15.76
N ALA A 264 12.28 -2.60 -16.55
CA ALA A 264 12.30 -1.29 -17.22
C ALA A 264 11.10 -1.13 -18.17
N ARG A 265 10.76 -2.20 -18.92
CA ARG A 265 9.55 -2.24 -19.76
C ARG A 265 8.28 -2.11 -18.92
N ALA A 266 8.16 -2.87 -17.84
CA ALA A 266 7.01 -2.81 -16.93
C ALA A 266 6.84 -1.43 -16.30
N ALA A 267 7.93 -0.82 -15.81
CA ALA A 267 7.92 0.52 -15.25
C ALA A 267 7.54 1.59 -16.30
N THR A 268 8.06 1.48 -17.53
CA THR A 268 7.71 2.39 -18.64
C THR A 268 6.24 2.26 -19.01
N LEU A 269 5.73 1.03 -19.10
CA LEU A 269 4.32 0.74 -19.38
C LEU A 269 3.42 1.36 -18.31
N PHE A 270 3.75 1.15 -17.03
CA PHE A 270 3.00 1.74 -15.93
C PHE A 270 3.01 3.26 -15.99
N GLY A 271 4.18 3.88 -16.09
CA GLY A 271 4.33 5.35 -16.13
C GLY A 271 3.58 6.00 -17.29
N ARG A 272 3.65 5.39 -18.48
CA ARG A 272 2.92 5.85 -19.68
C ARG A 272 1.40 5.87 -19.47
N ASN A 273 0.84 4.80 -18.92
CA ASN A 273 -0.60 4.70 -18.71
C ASN A 273 -1.08 5.53 -17.51
N ALA A 274 -0.33 5.56 -16.41
CA ALA A 274 -0.61 6.41 -15.26
C ALA A 274 -0.58 7.91 -15.59
N GLY A 275 0.21 8.32 -16.60
CA GLY A 275 0.23 9.70 -17.09
C GLY A 275 -0.94 10.09 -17.99
N ARG A 276 -1.74 9.13 -18.46
CA ARG A 276 -2.90 9.39 -19.35
C ARG A 276 -4.19 9.64 -18.59
N ASP A 277 -4.36 8.92 -17.49
CA ASP A 277 -5.55 9.01 -16.65
C ASP A 277 -5.12 9.02 -15.18
N VAL A 278 -5.69 9.94 -14.41
CA VAL A 278 -5.40 10.05 -12.97
C VAL A 278 -6.26 9.11 -12.15
N ASP A 279 -7.41 8.66 -12.68
CA ASP A 279 -8.34 7.75 -11.98
C ASP A 279 -8.78 6.59 -12.90
N PRO A 280 -7.80 5.77 -13.36
CA PRO A 280 -8.00 4.69 -14.32
C PRO A 280 -8.83 3.53 -13.76
#